data_4f0df18c017b0c01dde2fc6f82801d94
#
_entry.id   4f0df18c017b0c01dde2fc6f82801d94
#
_cell.length_a   1.000
_cell.length_b   1.000
_cell.length_c   1.000
_cell.angle_alpha   90.00
_cell.angle_beta   90.00
_cell.angle_gamma   90.00
#
_symmetry.space_group_name_H-M   'P 1'
#
loop_
_entity.id
_entity.type
_entity.pdbx_description
1 polymer ?
#
loop_
_entity_poly.entity_id
_entity_poly.type
_entity_poly.pdbx_seq_one_letter_code
_entity_poly.pdbx_strand_id
1 'polypeptide(L)'
;MHPSDATPARGRRSAGIRAAAAVAAVIAVALAGHQVGSSLAHAQVWPQWSAADGRYDEATVDHGAAVDHGEAVLARAERLLEVAAGDLVSEEHRTALQTAVAEAAEVVADRPAGAATIASLTAPSELAPAWDRYGDLWELVELIPERVAASERIEASTERVAGAVRTVSDAADALMTGAEEAAASILAASPSATYRTRAALQAALDDASGGSGTTVRLTDLATSVAAVRSSHQAEEERRRSFPVRAEIEAFARSISFGVEIDFAWDYVVGGYSSDGWYSGTAEFFDDGDGWGLVSLSESIEDAWSWDENAKAVVVHEVGHTQVLREACHAIFAGPEFSGDHEAWATAWAIGMGYDVPGSGIEAYGRPSDAQIAAAAACR
;
A
#
# COMPACT_ATOMS: atom_id res chain seq x y z
N MET A 1 -6.80 87.48 -96.65
CA MET A 1 -5.74 87.44 -95.69
C MET A 1 -6.37 87.63 -94.31
N HIS A 2 -6.65 86.64 -93.63
CA HIS A 2 -6.91 86.68 -92.22
C HIS A 2 -6.44 85.33 -91.62
N PRO A 3 -5.72 85.31 -90.51
CA PRO A 3 -5.34 84.10 -89.84
C PRO A 3 -6.40 83.63 -88.88
N SER A 4 -6.67 82.37 -88.88
CA SER A 4 -7.54 81.70 -87.93
C SER A 4 -6.77 81.47 -86.63
N ASP A 5 -7.31 81.98 -85.57
CA ASP A 5 -6.92 81.68 -84.23
C ASP A 5 -7.49 80.31 -83.75
N ALA A 6 -6.59 79.39 -83.55
CA ALA A 6 -6.94 78.10 -82.88
C ALA A 6 -6.63 78.16 -81.37
N THR A 7 -7.67 78.18 -80.57
CA THR A 7 -7.59 78.14 -79.11
C THR A 7 -7.35 76.73 -78.67
N PRO A 8 -6.38 76.43 -77.83
CA PRO A 8 -6.10 75.04 -77.38
C PRO A 8 -7.05 74.54 -76.27
N ALA A 9 -7.61 73.39 -76.51
CA ALA A 9 -8.46 72.63 -75.56
C ALA A 9 -7.65 72.07 -74.37
N ARG A 10 -7.38 72.91 -73.36
CA ARG A 10 -6.61 72.49 -72.14
C ARG A 10 -7.49 72.19 -70.91
N GLY A 11 -8.80 72.33 -70.99
CA GLY A 11 -9.68 72.25 -69.77
C GLY A 11 -10.22 70.84 -69.42
N ARG A 12 -10.32 69.90 -70.37
CA ARG A 12 -11.05 68.63 -70.11
C ARG A 12 -10.17 67.49 -69.47
N ARG A 13 -8.88 67.53 -69.68
CA ARG A 13 -7.98 66.49 -69.06
C ARG A 13 -7.76 66.67 -67.54
N SER A 14 -7.76 67.89 -67.05
CA SER A 14 -7.56 68.17 -65.62
C SER A 14 -8.80 67.85 -64.76
N ALA A 15 -10.00 67.91 -65.29
CA ALA A 15 -11.23 67.51 -64.58
C ALA A 15 -11.32 65.98 -64.40
N GLY A 16 -10.91 65.18 -65.42
CA GLY A 16 -10.93 63.75 -65.31
C GLY A 16 -9.88 63.23 -64.35
N ILE A 17 -8.68 63.82 -64.29
CA ILE A 17 -7.65 63.45 -63.33
C ILE A 17 -8.05 63.74 -61.88
N ARG A 18 -8.75 64.93 -61.67
CA ARG A 18 -9.25 65.26 -60.32
C ARG A 18 -10.37 64.32 -59.86
N ALA A 19 -11.29 63.91 -60.74
CA ALA A 19 -12.37 63.00 -60.47
C ALA A 19 -11.79 61.57 -60.19
N ALA A 20 -10.83 61.10 -60.94
CA ALA A 20 -10.14 59.82 -60.69
C ALA A 20 -9.39 59.84 -59.38
N ALA A 21 -8.67 60.90 -59.02
CA ALA A 21 -8.02 61.09 -57.74
C ALA A 21 -9.00 61.11 -56.55
N ALA A 22 -10.15 61.73 -56.69
CA ALA A 22 -11.21 61.77 -55.67
C ALA A 22 -11.83 60.39 -55.45
N VAL A 23 -12.11 59.66 -56.54
CA VAL A 23 -12.59 58.25 -56.41
C VAL A 23 -11.54 57.33 -55.77
N ALA A 24 -10.25 57.43 -56.17
CA ALA A 24 -9.16 56.68 -55.55
C ALA A 24 -9.02 57.03 -54.05
N ALA A 25 -9.19 58.33 -53.67
CA ALA A 25 -9.14 58.73 -52.28
C ALA A 25 -10.30 58.12 -51.44
N VAL A 26 -11.49 58.11 -51.99
CA VAL A 26 -12.68 57.47 -51.31
C VAL A 26 -12.52 56.00 -51.20
N ILE A 27 -12.02 55.34 -52.24
CA ILE A 27 -11.69 53.89 -52.15
C ILE A 27 -10.60 53.61 -51.08
N ALA A 28 -9.54 54.42 -51.06
CA ALA A 28 -8.45 54.26 -50.08
C ALA A 28 -8.97 54.47 -48.61
N VAL A 29 -9.83 55.47 -48.40
CA VAL A 29 -10.47 55.71 -47.06
C VAL A 29 -11.42 54.59 -46.70
N ALA A 30 -12.18 54.02 -47.62
CA ALA A 30 -13.06 52.88 -47.41
C ALA A 30 -12.25 51.64 -47.07
N LEU A 31 -11.19 51.33 -47.81
CA LEU A 31 -10.28 50.23 -47.57
C LEU A 31 -9.57 50.37 -46.20
N ALA A 32 -9.11 51.59 -45.88
CA ALA A 32 -8.50 51.84 -44.55
C ALA A 32 -9.51 51.67 -43.44
N GLY A 33 -10.77 52.11 -43.62
CA GLY A 33 -11.85 51.91 -42.66
C GLY A 33 -12.15 50.42 -42.46
N HIS A 34 -12.21 49.63 -43.52
CA HIS A 34 -12.37 48.18 -43.44
C HIS A 34 -11.20 47.52 -42.78
N GLN A 35 -9.96 47.92 -43.06
CA GLN A 35 -8.76 47.41 -42.44
C GLN A 35 -8.74 47.65 -40.94
N VAL A 36 -9.04 48.85 -40.49
CA VAL A 36 -9.11 49.22 -39.08
C VAL A 36 -10.28 48.49 -38.39
N GLY A 37 -11.43 48.43 -38.99
CA GLY A 37 -12.62 47.75 -38.44
C GLY A 37 -12.38 46.24 -38.25
N SER A 38 -11.83 45.58 -39.25
CA SER A 38 -11.49 44.13 -39.17
C SER A 38 -10.40 43.84 -38.13
N SER A 39 -9.40 44.74 -38.01
CA SER A 39 -8.33 44.61 -37.02
C SER A 39 -8.87 44.76 -35.57
N LEU A 40 -9.75 45.73 -35.32
CA LEU A 40 -10.37 45.93 -34.01
C LEU A 40 -11.28 44.74 -33.66
N ALA A 41 -12.11 44.26 -34.57
CA ALA A 41 -12.98 43.13 -34.35
C ALA A 41 -12.16 41.87 -34.05
N HIS A 42 -11.11 41.62 -34.81
CA HIS A 42 -10.21 40.47 -34.57
C HIS A 42 -9.53 40.60 -33.20
N ALA A 43 -9.03 41.77 -32.84
CA ALA A 43 -8.39 42.00 -31.54
C ALA A 43 -9.34 41.76 -30.33
N GLN A 44 -10.64 41.84 -30.52
CA GLN A 44 -11.65 41.56 -29.49
C GLN A 44 -12.02 40.07 -29.43
N VAL A 45 -12.03 39.35 -30.54
CA VAL A 45 -12.49 37.96 -30.64
C VAL A 45 -11.33 36.98 -30.41
N TRP A 46 -10.13 37.30 -30.92
CA TRP A 46 -8.95 36.44 -30.80
C TRP A 46 -8.61 35.99 -29.37
N PRO A 47 -8.64 36.86 -28.34
CA PRO A 47 -8.42 36.43 -26.96
C PRO A 47 -9.44 35.42 -26.46
N GLN A 48 -10.67 35.45 -26.92
CA GLN A 48 -11.72 34.50 -26.58
C GLN A 48 -11.43 33.13 -27.19
N TRP A 49 -10.98 33.09 -28.44
CA TRP A 49 -10.52 31.89 -29.09
C TRP A 49 -9.31 31.32 -28.37
N SER A 50 -8.27 32.11 -28.12
CA SER A 50 -7.06 31.64 -27.42
C SER A 50 -7.38 31.07 -26.02
N ALA A 51 -8.35 31.67 -25.31
CA ALA A 51 -8.80 31.14 -24.03
C ALA A 51 -9.61 29.84 -24.14
N ALA A 52 -10.44 29.70 -25.19
CA ALA A 52 -11.19 28.48 -25.46
C ALA A 52 -10.27 27.33 -25.90
N ASP A 53 -9.29 27.64 -26.77
CA ASP A 53 -8.29 26.71 -27.29
C ASP A 53 -7.37 26.23 -26.16
N GLY A 54 -6.87 27.15 -25.33
CA GLY A 54 -6.06 26.80 -24.16
C GLY A 54 -6.79 25.91 -23.15
N ARG A 55 -8.07 26.17 -22.87
CA ARG A 55 -8.87 25.28 -22.00
C ARG A 55 -9.11 23.92 -22.61
N TYR A 56 -9.31 23.87 -23.93
CA TYR A 56 -9.45 22.57 -24.60
C TYR A 56 -8.17 21.75 -24.55
N ASP A 57 -7.00 22.37 -24.76
CA ASP A 57 -5.71 21.70 -24.67
C ASP A 57 -5.46 21.20 -23.23
N GLU A 58 -5.71 22.03 -22.21
CA GLU A 58 -5.61 21.67 -20.82
C GLU A 58 -6.54 20.48 -20.46
N ALA A 59 -7.82 20.59 -20.84
CA ALA A 59 -8.78 19.51 -20.61
C ALA A 59 -8.37 18.20 -21.29
N THR A 60 -7.76 18.27 -22.49
CA THR A 60 -7.29 17.11 -23.22
C THR A 60 -6.10 16.44 -22.52
N VAL A 61 -5.15 17.23 -22.01
CA VAL A 61 -4.00 16.76 -21.24
C VAL A 61 -4.47 16.11 -19.93
N ASP A 62 -5.35 16.77 -19.20
CA ASP A 62 -5.90 16.28 -17.94
C ASP A 62 -6.69 14.98 -18.13
N HIS A 63 -7.49 14.91 -19.20
CA HIS A 63 -8.21 13.68 -19.54
C HIS A 63 -7.24 12.53 -19.85
N GLY A 64 -6.19 12.79 -20.63
CA GLY A 64 -5.15 11.80 -20.90
C GLY A 64 -4.52 11.27 -19.62
N ALA A 65 -4.13 12.16 -18.72
CA ALA A 65 -3.55 11.79 -17.43
C ALA A 65 -4.54 10.99 -16.54
N ALA A 66 -5.83 11.36 -16.56
CA ALA A 66 -6.86 10.62 -15.83
C ALA A 66 -7.07 9.20 -16.37
N VAL A 67 -7.04 9.03 -17.69
CA VAL A 67 -7.14 7.72 -18.36
C VAL A 67 -5.92 6.84 -18.01
N ASP A 68 -4.70 7.38 -18.14
CA ASP A 68 -3.47 6.65 -17.80
C ASP A 68 -3.47 6.20 -16.34
N HIS A 69 -3.93 7.09 -15.43
CA HIS A 69 -4.10 6.75 -14.02
C HIS A 69 -5.16 5.66 -13.84
N GLY A 70 -6.29 5.75 -14.53
CA GLY A 70 -7.36 4.76 -14.49
C GLY A 70 -6.89 3.37 -14.94
N GLU A 71 -6.17 3.30 -16.06
CA GLU A 71 -5.59 2.03 -16.56
C GLU A 71 -4.62 1.42 -15.52
N ALA A 72 -3.81 2.24 -14.86
CA ALA A 72 -2.91 1.77 -13.81
C ALA A 72 -3.64 1.27 -12.55
N VAL A 73 -4.77 1.88 -12.17
CA VAL A 73 -5.61 1.43 -11.05
C VAL A 73 -6.30 0.12 -11.39
N LEU A 74 -6.89 0.01 -12.59
CA LEU A 74 -7.51 -1.22 -13.09
C LEU A 74 -6.53 -2.39 -13.07
N ALA A 75 -5.35 -2.20 -13.65
CA ALA A 75 -4.30 -3.24 -13.66
C ALA A 75 -3.87 -3.68 -12.24
N ARG A 76 -3.91 -2.79 -11.24
CA ARG A 76 -3.63 -3.15 -9.85
C ARG A 76 -4.77 -3.94 -9.22
N ALA A 77 -6.01 -3.53 -9.47
CA ALA A 77 -7.20 -4.20 -8.97
C ALA A 77 -7.36 -5.62 -9.57
N GLU A 78 -7.06 -5.80 -10.86
CA GLU A 78 -7.04 -7.12 -11.51
C GLU A 78 -6.01 -8.06 -10.85
N ARG A 79 -4.78 -7.57 -10.61
CA ARG A 79 -3.77 -8.36 -9.89
C ARG A 79 -4.18 -8.69 -8.45
N LEU A 80 -4.90 -7.78 -7.79
CA LEU A 80 -5.45 -8.07 -6.46
C LEU A 80 -6.49 -9.18 -6.52
N LEU A 81 -7.37 -9.18 -7.52
CA LEU A 81 -8.36 -10.23 -7.75
C LEU A 81 -7.73 -11.60 -8.05
N GLU A 82 -6.58 -11.63 -8.75
CA GLU A 82 -5.84 -12.89 -9.01
C GLU A 82 -5.38 -13.58 -7.73
N VAL A 83 -4.98 -12.82 -6.70
CA VAL A 83 -4.51 -13.35 -5.41
C VAL A 83 -5.61 -13.42 -4.36
N ALA A 84 -6.75 -12.78 -4.58
CA ALA A 84 -7.91 -12.77 -3.70
C ALA A 84 -8.69 -14.10 -3.76
N ALA A 85 -7.97 -15.23 -3.63
CA ALA A 85 -8.53 -16.56 -3.65
C ALA A 85 -8.62 -17.14 -2.22
N GLY A 86 -9.57 -18.07 -2.01
CA GLY A 86 -9.73 -18.73 -0.71
C GLY A 86 -10.71 -18.02 0.21
N ASP A 87 -10.77 -18.51 1.44
CA ASP A 87 -11.75 -18.12 2.47
C ASP A 87 -11.33 -16.91 3.32
N LEU A 88 -10.17 -16.29 3.01
CA LEU A 88 -9.75 -15.04 3.63
C LEU A 88 -10.52 -13.83 3.07
N VAL A 89 -10.92 -13.90 1.80
CA VAL A 89 -11.68 -12.84 1.14
C VAL A 89 -13.11 -13.31 0.91
N SER A 90 -14.08 -12.53 1.40
CA SER A 90 -15.50 -12.86 1.20
C SER A 90 -15.88 -12.78 -0.29
N GLU A 91 -16.82 -13.61 -0.71
CA GLU A 91 -17.34 -13.57 -2.08
C GLU A 91 -18.04 -12.24 -2.40
N GLU A 92 -18.62 -11.59 -1.40
CA GLU A 92 -19.23 -10.26 -1.52
C GLU A 92 -18.19 -9.21 -1.93
N HIS A 93 -17.07 -9.11 -1.19
CA HIS A 93 -16.01 -8.14 -1.50
C HIS A 93 -15.34 -8.43 -2.84
N ARG A 94 -15.12 -9.71 -3.16
CA ARG A 94 -14.58 -10.12 -4.46
C ARG A 94 -15.49 -9.68 -5.61
N THR A 95 -16.78 -9.97 -5.52
CA THR A 95 -17.78 -9.62 -6.54
C THR A 95 -17.91 -8.10 -6.66
N ALA A 96 -17.90 -7.36 -5.55
CA ALA A 96 -17.94 -5.91 -5.56
C ALA A 96 -16.75 -5.32 -6.33
N LEU A 97 -15.53 -5.79 -6.06
CA LEU A 97 -14.34 -5.34 -6.78
C LEU A 97 -14.38 -5.75 -8.26
N GLN A 98 -14.79 -6.95 -8.59
CA GLN A 98 -14.96 -7.40 -9.99
C GLN A 98 -15.94 -6.51 -10.76
N THR A 99 -17.07 -6.17 -10.15
CA THR A 99 -18.08 -5.29 -10.75
C THR A 99 -17.52 -3.89 -10.95
N ALA A 100 -16.89 -3.32 -9.94
CA ALA A 100 -16.27 -2.00 -10.03
C ALA A 100 -15.19 -1.93 -11.14
N VAL A 101 -14.35 -2.96 -11.26
CA VAL A 101 -13.33 -3.06 -12.32
C VAL A 101 -13.99 -3.13 -13.70
N ALA A 102 -15.03 -3.95 -13.89
CA ALA A 102 -15.72 -4.07 -15.16
C ALA A 102 -16.38 -2.75 -15.60
N GLU A 103 -17.10 -2.10 -14.69
CA GLU A 103 -17.74 -0.80 -14.95
C GLU A 103 -16.72 0.32 -15.23
N ALA A 104 -15.63 0.35 -14.48
CA ALA A 104 -14.57 1.35 -14.67
C ALA A 104 -13.81 1.12 -15.99
N ALA A 105 -13.61 -0.12 -16.41
CA ALA A 105 -12.97 -0.43 -17.70
C ALA A 105 -13.77 0.14 -18.88
N GLU A 106 -15.10 0.06 -18.84
CA GLU A 106 -15.97 0.67 -19.85
C GLU A 106 -15.84 2.20 -19.88
N VAL A 107 -15.79 2.84 -18.70
CA VAL A 107 -15.66 4.30 -18.58
C VAL A 107 -14.28 4.78 -19.02
N VAL A 108 -13.20 4.09 -18.69
CA VAL A 108 -11.83 4.41 -19.09
C VAL A 108 -11.63 4.22 -20.60
N ALA A 109 -12.29 3.24 -21.20
CA ALA A 109 -12.25 2.99 -22.65
C ALA A 109 -13.09 3.99 -23.45
N ASP A 110 -14.09 4.66 -22.84
CA ASP A 110 -14.95 5.63 -23.52
C ASP A 110 -14.17 6.91 -23.88
N ARG A 111 -14.05 7.18 -25.18
CA ARG A 111 -13.36 8.37 -25.69
C ARG A 111 -14.41 9.46 -26.01
N PRO A 112 -14.31 10.66 -25.44
CA PRO A 112 -15.25 11.73 -25.73
C PRO A 112 -15.25 12.07 -27.22
N ALA A 113 -16.44 12.09 -27.84
CA ALA A 113 -16.59 12.40 -29.25
C ALA A 113 -16.15 13.86 -29.52
N GLY A 114 -15.32 14.06 -30.54
CA GLY A 114 -14.86 15.38 -31.00
C GLY A 114 -13.47 15.79 -30.51
N ALA A 115 -12.77 14.97 -29.74
CA ALA A 115 -11.41 15.29 -29.28
C ALA A 115 -10.35 15.42 -30.41
N ALA A 116 -10.61 14.90 -31.61
CA ALA A 116 -9.59 14.75 -32.64
C ALA A 116 -9.69 15.67 -33.86
N THR A 117 -10.70 16.59 -33.98
CA THR A 117 -11.05 17.16 -35.29
C THR A 117 -11.09 18.69 -35.38
N ILE A 118 -10.93 19.42 -34.27
CA ILE A 118 -10.94 20.89 -34.36
C ILE A 118 -9.50 21.38 -34.49
N ALA A 119 -9.14 21.84 -35.70
CA ALA A 119 -7.82 22.41 -35.94
C ALA A 119 -7.60 23.67 -35.10
N SER A 120 -6.41 23.80 -34.53
CA SER A 120 -6.03 25.07 -33.89
C SER A 120 -5.78 26.14 -34.93
N LEU A 121 -6.38 27.29 -34.75
CA LEU A 121 -6.18 28.45 -35.65
C LEU A 121 -4.92 29.20 -35.21
N THR A 122 -4.17 29.70 -36.22
CA THR A 122 -3.03 30.59 -35.97
C THR A 122 -3.46 32.03 -36.17
N ALA A 123 -2.96 32.93 -35.31
CA ALA A 123 -3.26 34.36 -35.48
C ALA A 123 -2.82 34.87 -36.86
N PRO A 124 -3.69 35.59 -37.60
CA PRO A 124 -3.31 36.18 -38.88
C PRO A 124 -2.19 37.19 -38.68
N SER A 125 -1.38 37.38 -39.75
CA SER A 125 -0.34 38.40 -39.78
C SER A 125 -0.92 39.79 -39.54
N GLU A 126 -0.17 40.68 -38.85
CA GLU A 126 -0.56 42.07 -38.66
C GLU A 126 -0.81 42.82 -40.00
N LEU A 127 -0.21 42.33 -41.06
CA LEU A 127 -0.35 42.90 -42.43
C LEU A 127 -1.40 42.17 -43.29
N ALA A 128 -2.16 41.22 -42.68
CA ALA A 128 -3.20 40.52 -43.42
C ALA A 128 -4.27 41.48 -43.97
N PRO A 129 -4.76 41.30 -45.21
CA PRO A 129 -5.84 42.14 -45.76
C PRO A 129 -7.14 41.98 -44.98
N ALA A 130 -7.99 43.00 -45.03
CA ALA A 130 -9.26 43.02 -44.32
C ALA A 130 -10.18 41.83 -44.65
N TRP A 131 -10.19 41.36 -45.90
CA TRP A 131 -11.01 40.22 -46.32
C TRP A 131 -10.55 38.89 -45.70
N ASP A 132 -9.24 38.71 -45.55
CA ASP A 132 -8.72 37.49 -44.85
C ASP A 132 -9.14 37.53 -43.38
N ARG A 133 -9.02 38.69 -42.70
CA ARG A 133 -9.44 38.86 -41.31
C ARG A 133 -10.95 38.71 -41.12
N TYR A 134 -11.79 39.09 -42.07
CA TYR A 134 -13.22 38.81 -41.99
C TYR A 134 -13.52 37.31 -42.13
N GLY A 135 -12.76 36.59 -42.97
CA GLY A 135 -12.81 35.12 -43.06
C GLY A 135 -12.50 34.49 -41.74
N ASP A 136 -11.34 34.84 -41.14
CA ASP A 136 -10.91 34.35 -39.82
C ASP A 136 -11.92 34.68 -38.72
N LEU A 137 -12.49 35.90 -38.70
CA LEU A 137 -13.53 36.28 -37.74
C LEU A 137 -14.77 35.39 -37.83
N TRP A 138 -15.19 35.03 -39.06
CA TRP A 138 -16.33 34.15 -39.25
C TRP A 138 -16.04 32.73 -38.73
N GLU A 139 -14.87 32.20 -39.02
CA GLU A 139 -14.43 30.93 -38.47
C GLU A 139 -14.38 30.96 -36.93
N LEU A 140 -13.81 32.01 -36.34
CA LEU A 140 -13.70 32.15 -34.89
C LEU A 140 -15.09 32.17 -34.21
N VAL A 141 -16.07 32.89 -34.80
CA VAL A 141 -17.45 32.94 -34.27
C VAL A 141 -18.14 31.57 -34.29
N GLU A 142 -17.85 30.74 -35.28
CA GLU A 142 -18.40 29.39 -35.37
C GLU A 142 -17.63 28.40 -34.46
N LEU A 143 -16.30 28.48 -34.39
CA LEU A 143 -15.45 27.48 -33.69
C LEU A 143 -15.35 27.73 -32.18
N ILE A 144 -15.46 28.97 -31.68
CA ILE A 144 -15.39 29.25 -30.23
C ILE A 144 -16.43 28.46 -29.44
N PRO A 145 -17.72 28.47 -29.78
CA PRO A 145 -18.74 27.69 -29.07
C PRO A 145 -18.47 26.16 -29.16
N GLU A 146 -17.99 25.69 -30.31
CA GLU A 146 -17.66 24.28 -30.48
C GLU A 146 -16.48 23.87 -29.63
N ARG A 147 -15.42 24.71 -29.53
CA ARG A 147 -14.26 24.49 -28.70
C ARG A 147 -14.62 24.46 -27.21
N VAL A 148 -15.44 25.40 -26.75
CA VAL A 148 -15.97 25.44 -25.38
C VAL A 148 -16.78 24.19 -25.08
N ALA A 149 -17.71 23.81 -25.96
CA ALA A 149 -18.53 22.63 -25.77
C ALA A 149 -17.67 21.30 -25.82
N ALA A 150 -16.57 21.31 -26.55
CA ALA A 150 -15.63 20.17 -26.57
C ALA A 150 -14.87 20.09 -25.27
N SER A 151 -14.32 21.17 -24.72
CA SER A 151 -13.66 21.18 -23.42
C SER A 151 -14.58 20.70 -22.28
N GLU A 152 -15.82 21.23 -22.24
CA GLU A 152 -16.83 20.81 -21.24
C GLU A 152 -17.14 19.30 -21.31
N ARG A 153 -17.22 18.72 -22.51
CA ARG A 153 -17.41 17.27 -22.69
C ARG A 153 -16.20 16.46 -22.23
N ILE A 154 -14.98 16.94 -22.48
CA ILE A 154 -13.74 16.31 -22.04
C ILE A 154 -13.64 16.38 -20.51
N GLU A 155 -13.90 17.55 -19.91
CA GLU A 155 -13.92 17.73 -18.46
C GLU A 155 -14.94 16.81 -17.79
N ALA A 156 -16.16 16.72 -18.31
CA ALA A 156 -17.17 15.77 -17.81
C ALA A 156 -16.75 14.30 -17.98
N SER A 157 -15.99 13.95 -19.02
CA SER A 157 -15.41 12.61 -19.17
C SER A 157 -14.31 12.35 -18.14
N THR A 158 -13.45 13.34 -17.88
CA THR A 158 -12.42 13.27 -16.83
C THR A 158 -13.03 13.02 -15.45
N GLU A 159 -14.09 13.73 -15.12
CA GLU A 159 -14.82 13.53 -13.85
C GLU A 159 -15.43 12.12 -13.75
N ARG A 160 -15.98 11.57 -14.84
CA ARG A 160 -16.50 10.18 -14.87
C ARG A 160 -15.39 9.16 -14.65
N VAL A 161 -14.25 9.32 -15.33
CA VAL A 161 -13.08 8.45 -15.12
C VAL A 161 -12.60 8.52 -13.67
N ALA A 162 -12.44 9.73 -13.12
CA ALA A 162 -12.04 9.91 -11.73
C ALA A 162 -13.04 9.30 -10.74
N GLY A 163 -14.34 9.38 -11.03
CA GLY A 163 -15.40 8.72 -10.25
C GLY A 163 -15.28 7.20 -10.27
N ALA A 164 -15.12 6.62 -11.44
CA ALA A 164 -14.96 5.18 -11.62
C ALA A 164 -13.70 4.65 -10.92
N VAL A 165 -12.57 5.38 -11.02
CA VAL A 165 -11.32 5.05 -10.34
C VAL A 165 -11.49 5.04 -8.82
N ARG A 166 -12.22 6.01 -8.25
CA ARG A 166 -12.52 6.02 -6.81
C ARG A 166 -13.33 4.80 -6.41
N THR A 167 -14.36 4.44 -7.16
CA THR A 167 -15.18 3.24 -6.88
C THR A 167 -14.34 1.96 -6.85
N VAL A 168 -13.39 1.79 -7.78
CA VAL A 168 -12.45 0.65 -7.78
C VAL A 168 -11.54 0.68 -6.55
N SER A 169 -11.01 1.85 -6.19
CA SER A 169 -10.14 1.99 -5.02
C SER A 169 -10.90 1.67 -3.73
N ASP A 170 -12.11 2.22 -3.57
CA ASP A 170 -12.96 1.97 -2.40
C ASP A 170 -13.32 0.47 -2.26
N ALA A 171 -13.59 -0.21 -3.38
CA ALA A 171 -13.87 -1.64 -3.38
C ALA A 171 -12.62 -2.49 -3.05
N ALA A 172 -11.44 -2.07 -3.51
CA ALA A 172 -10.18 -2.72 -3.17
C ALA A 172 -9.83 -2.55 -1.68
N ASP A 173 -10.05 -1.36 -1.13
CA ASP A 173 -9.84 -1.07 0.29
C ASP A 173 -10.82 -1.86 1.16
N ALA A 174 -12.09 -1.96 0.77
CA ALA A 174 -13.08 -2.79 1.46
C ALA A 174 -12.71 -4.28 1.46
N LEU A 175 -12.19 -4.79 0.34
CA LEU A 175 -11.69 -6.16 0.24
C LEU A 175 -10.54 -6.41 1.21
N MET A 176 -9.57 -5.49 1.28
CA MET A 176 -8.42 -5.61 2.19
C MET A 176 -8.86 -5.54 3.65
N THR A 177 -9.71 -4.59 4.00
CA THR A 177 -10.25 -4.48 5.36
C THR A 177 -10.97 -5.76 5.78
N GLY A 178 -11.81 -6.32 4.91
CA GLY A 178 -12.48 -7.59 5.17
C GLY A 178 -11.52 -8.77 5.35
N ALA A 179 -10.43 -8.79 4.58
CA ALA A 179 -9.40 -9.83 4.72
C ALA A 179 -8.64 -9.70 6.05
N GLU A 180 -8.34 -8.49 6.50
CA GLU A 180 -7.68 -8.22 7.78
C GLU A 180 -8.58 -8.61 8.96
N GLU A 181 -9.87 -8.28 8.92
CA GLU A 181 -10.84 -8.69 9.94
C GLU A 181 -10.98 -10.22 10.01
N ALA A 182 -11.01 -10.90 8.85
CA ALA A 182 -11.03 -12.36 8.80
C ALA A 182 -9.74 -12.96 9.37
N ALA A 183 -8.57 -12.40 9.07
CA ALA A 183 -7.29 -12.85 9.59
C ALA A 183 -7.20 -12.67 11.11
N ALA A 184 -7.62 -11.53 11.65
CA ALA A 184 -7.69 -11.28 13.08
C ALA A 184 -8.64 -12.27 13.79
N SER A 185 -9.78 -12.58 13.17
CA SER A 185 -10.71 -13.59 13.69
C SER A 185 -10.09 -14.98 13.72
N ILE A 186 -9.32 -15.36 12.68
CA ILE A 186 -8.61 -16.65 12.63
C ILE A 186 -7.52 -16.71 13.70
N LEU A 187 -6.77 -15.63 13.90
CA LEU A 187 -5.77 -15.54 14.97
C LEU A 187 -6.40 -15.78 16.34
N ALA A 188 -7.51 -15.11 16.64
CA ALA A 188 -8.24 -15.28 17.88
C ALA A 188 -8.83 -16.69 18.06
N ALA A 189 -9.25 -17.33 16.98
CA ALA A 189 -9.79 -18.69 16.97
C ALA A 189 -8.71 -19.80 17.02
N SER A 190 -7.43 -19.43 16.95
CA SER A 190 -6.30 -20.37 16.89
C SER A 190 -5.34 -20.27 18.11
N PRO A 191 -5.83 -20.38 19.35
CA PRO A 191 -5.03 -20.15 20.56
C PRO A 191 -3.93 -21.20 20.75
N SER A 192 -4.07 -22.39 20.15
CA SER A 192 -3.10 -23.47 20.25
C SER A 192 -1.95 -23.36 19.25
N ALA A 193 -2.05 -22.48 18.24
CA ALA A 193 -0.95 -22.27 17.31
C ALA A 193 0.30 -21.78 18.06
N THR A 194 1.49 -22.15 17.58
CA THR A 194 2.76 -21.71 18.16
C THR A 194 2.83 -20.18 18.21
N TYR A 195 3.50 -19.65 19.23
CA TYR A 195 3.68 -18.21 19.38
C TYR A 195 4.34 -17.62 18.13
N ARG A 196 5.35 -18.26 17.61
CA ARG A 196 6.06 -17.85 16.39
C ARG A 196 5.09 -17.58 15.22
N THR A 197 4.14 -18.50 14.97
CA THR A 197 3.20 -18.32 13.86
C THR A 197 2.14 -17.26 14.17
N ARG A 198 1.68 -17.17 15.43
CA ARG A 198 0.75 -16.13 15.87
C ARG A 198 1.37 -14.74 15.79
N ALA A 199 2.61 -14.58 16.25
CA ALA A 199 3.36 -13.33 16.16
C ALA A 199 3.60 -12.89 14.72
N ALA A 200 3.94 -13.83 13.83
CA ALA A 200 4.09 -13.52 12.40
C ALA A 200 2.78 -13.02 11.76
N LEU A 201 1.63 -13.59 12.10
CA LEU A 201 0.34 -13.12 11.62
C LEU A 201 -0.01 -11.76 12.23
N GLN A 202 0.26 -11.55 13.53
CA GLN A 202 0.06 -10.25 14.17
C GLN A 202 0.92 -9.17 13.50
N ALA A 203 2.19 -9.44 13.23
CA ALA A 203 3.07 -8.53 12.52
C ALA A 203 2.56 -8.19 11.10
N ALA A 204 2.00 -9.19 10.39
CA ALA A 204 1.39 -8.97 9.08
C ALA A 204 0.12 -8.11 9.15
N LEU A 205 -0.65 -8.20 10.25
CA LEU A 205 -1.80 -7.33 10.51
C LEU A 205 -1.38 -5.90 10.88
N ASP A 206 -0.31 -5.76 11.67
CA ASP A 206 0.20 -4.47 12.14
C ASP A 206 0.91 -3.67 11.03
N ASP A 207 1.43 -4.34 9.99
CA ASP A 207 2.07 -3.71 8.82
C ASP A 207 1.04 -3.02 7.88
N ALA A 208 0.03 -2.41 8.48
CA ALA A 208 -1.01 -1.65 7.77
C ALA A 208 -0.47 -0.46 6.97
N SER A 209 0.75 -0.01 7.25
CA SER A 209 1.38 1.19 6.68
C SER A 209 2.59 0.90 5.79
N GLY A 210 3.00 -0.36 5.64
CA GLY A 210 4.17 -0.75 4.86
C GLY A 210 3.95 -0.48 3.37
N GLY A 211 4.90 0.17 2.72
CA GLY A 211 4.89 0.50 1.29
C GLY A 211 4.86 -0.70 0.33
N SER A 212 4.53 -1.87 0.84
CA SER A 212 4.24 -3.08 0.07
C SER A 212 2.91 -2.90 -0.66
N GLY A 213 2.87 -3.09 -1.97
CA GLY A 213 1.62 -2.97 -2.73
C GLY A 213 0.54 -3.92 -2.19
N THR A 214 -0.73 -3.52 -2.28
CA THR A 214 -1.91 -4.24 -1.74
C THR A 214 -1.92 -5.75 -2.05
N THR A 215 -1.47 -6.14 -3.25
CA THR A 215 -1.36 -7.54 -3.68
C THR A 215 -0.36 -8.34 -2.85
N VAL A 216 0.83 -7.77 -2.57
CA VAL A 216 1.86 -8.43 -1.74
C VAL A 216 1.33 -8.60 -0.33
N ARG A 217 0.73 -7.58 0.22
CA ARG A 217 0.14 -7.57 1.56
C ARG A 217 -0.94 -8.64 1.74
N LEU A 218 -1.86 -8.78 0.77
CA LEU A 218 -2.87 -9.84 0.81
C LEU A 218 -2.23 -11.24 0.74
N THR A 219 -1.18 -11.41 -0.06
CA THR A 219 -0.45 -12.68 -0.18
C THR A 219 0.26 -13.05 1.12
N ASP A 220 0.93 -12.09 1.76
CA ASP A 220 1.64 -12.28 3.03
C ASP A 220 0.65 -12.62 4.15
N LEU A 221 -0.48 -11.90 4.20
CA LEU A 221 -1.55 -12.17 5.14
C LEU A 221 -2.14 -13.58 4.95
N ALA A 222 -2.42 -13.98 3.71
CA ALA A 222 -2.92 -15.32 3.40
C ALA A 222 -1.91 -16.42 3.78
N THR A 223 -0.62 -16.18 3.55
CA THR A 223 0.45 -17.10 3.92
C THR A 223 0.54 -17.25 5.43
N SER A 224 0.51 -16.16 6.18
CA SER A 224 0.55 -16.17 7.64
C SER A 224 -0.70 -16.82 8.26
N VAL A 225 -1.88 -16.58 7.70
CA VAL A 225 -3.12 -17.25 8.09
C VAL A 225 -3.03 -18.77 7.89
N ALA A 226 -2.51 -19.20 6.73
CA ALA A 226 -2.33 -20.64 6.47
C ALA A 226 -1.35 -21.27 7.45
N ALA A 227 -0.27 -20.58 7.82
CA ALA A 227 0.70 -21.05 8.81
C ALA A 227 0.05 -21.17 10.21
N VAL A 228 -0.72 -20.18 10.65
CA VAL A 228 -1.44 -20.21 11.94
C VAL A 228 -2.43 -21.36 12.00
N ARG A 229 -3.25 -21.57 10.95
CA ARG A 229 -4.21 -22.68 10.90
C ARG A 229 -3.52 -24.02 10.93
N SER A 230 -2.46 -24.21 10.14
CA SER A 230 -1.66 -25.45 10.12
C SER A 230 -1.02 -25.73 11.46
N SER A 231 -0.42 -24.71 12.08
CA SER A 231 0.18 -24.81 13.41
C SER A 231 -0.87 -25.17 14.46
N HIS A 232 -2.01 -24.49 14.47
CA HIS A 232 -3.10 -24.79 15.41
C HIS A 232 -3.59 -26.24 15.30
N GLN A 233 -3.82 -26.72 14.07
CA GLN A 233 -4.22 -28.11 13.84
C GLN A 233 -3.16 -29.13 14.30
N ALA A 234 -1.89 -28.86 13.99
CA ALA A 234 -0.79 -29.71 14.41
C ALA A 234 -0.65 -29.78 15.93
N GLU A 235 -0.76 -28.63 16.61
CA GLU A 235 -0.69 -28.57 18.08
C GLU A 235 -1.88 -29.28 18.75
N GLU A 236 -3.10 -29.12 18.22
CA GLU A 236 -4.27 -29.84 18.73
C GLU A 236 -4.14 -31.37 18.55
N GLU A 237 -3.58 -31.81 17.42
CA GLU A 237 -3.33 -33.23 17.17
C GLU A 237 -2.22 -33.75 18.10
N ARG A 238 -1.13 -33.00 18.27
CA ARG A 238 -0.03 -33.35 19.18
C ARG A 238 -0.52 -33.48 20.63
N ARG A 239 -1.33 -32.54 21.12
CA ARG A 239 -1.92 -32.59 22.48
C ARG A 239 -2.82 -33.80 22.67
N ARG A 240 -3.58 -34.21 21.65
CA ARG A 240 -4.40 -35.42 21.70
C ARG A 240 -3.54 -36.71 21.72
N SER A 241 -2.50 -36.73 20.91
CA SER A 241 -1.62 -37.89 20.76
C SER A 241 -0.67 -38.08 21.94
N PHE A 242 -0.23 -36.98 22.57
CA PHE A 242 0.75 -36.95 23.65
C PHE A 242 0.21 -36.14 24.85
N PRO A 243 -0.76 -36.67 25.61
CA PRO A 243 -1.41 -35.91 26.69
C PRO A 243 -0.45 -35.58 27.86
N VAL A 244 0.58 -36.39 28.10
CA VAL A 244 1.58 -36.10 29.14
C VAL A 244 2.47 -34.93 28.71
N ARG A 245 2.88 -34.84 27.45
CA ARG A 245 3.60 -33.67 26.93
C ARG A 245 2.75 -32.39 27.05
N ALA A 246 1.45 -32.49 26.75
CA ALA A 246 0.53 -31.38 26.93
C ALA A 246 0.42 -30.91 28.40
N GLU A 247 0.46 -31.84 29.37
CA GLU A 247 0.52 -31.52 30.81
C GLU A 247 1.84 -30.82 31.17
N ILE A 248 2.96 -31.29 30.67
CA ILE A 248 4.28 -30.70 30.90
C ILE A 248 4.34 -29.27 30.37
N GLU A 249 3.86 -29.04 29.13
CA GLU A 249 3.83 -27.73 28.52
C GLU A 249 2.91 -26.76 29.26
N ALA A 250 1.74 -27.26 29.72
CA ALA A 250 0.83 -26.45 30.53
C ALA A 250 1.46 -26.05 31.87
N PHE A 251 2.19 -26.97 32.50
CA PHE A 251 2.96 -26.68 33.69
C PHE A 251 4.04 -25.62 33.42
N ALA A 252 4.86 -25.80 32.37
CA ALA A 252 5.92 -24.86 32.02
C ALA A 252 5.34 -23.44 31.74
N ARG A 253 4.23 -23.35 31.01
CA ARG A 253 3.53 -22.07 30.77
C ARG A 253 2.98 -21.46 32.07
N SER A 254 2.56 -22.28 33.03
CA SER A 254 2.02 -21.77 34.32
C SER A 254 3.09 -21.08 35.18
N ILE A 255 4.37 -21.43 34.97
CA ILE A 255 5.52 -20.87 35.69
C ILE A 255 6.36 -19.92 34.84
N SER A 256 5.95 -19.60 33.58
CA SER A 256 6.68 -18.70 32.70
C SER A 256 6.50 -17.21 33.03
N PHE A 257 5.58 -16.86 33.94
CA PHE A 257 5.29 -15.48 34.34
C PHE A 257 5.02 -14.54 33.15
N GLY A 258 4.34 -15.05 32.12
CA GLY A 258 3.91 -14.29 30.95
C GLY A 258 4.88 -14.31 29.78
N VAL A 259 6.04 -14.98 29.90
CA VAL A 259 6.87 -15.27 28.73
C VAL A 259 6.16 -16.32 27.87
N GLU A 260 5.97 -16.02 26.61
CA GLU A 260 5.42 -16.97 25.63
C GLU A 260 6.46 -18.05 25.32
N ILE A 261 6.03 -19.33 25.36
CA ILE A 261 6.93 -20.47 25.16
C ILE A 261 6.33 -21.43 24.14
N ASP A 262 7.06 -21.68 23.06
CA ASP A 262 6.84 -22.78 22.14
C ASP A 262 7.65 -24.01 22.58
N PHE A 263 7.21 -25.21 22.22
CA PHE A 263 7.85 -26.45 22.62
C PHE A 263 8.23 -27.32 21.42
N ALA A 264 9.41 -27.99 21.54
CA ALA A 264 9.84 -29.06 20.67
C ALA A 264 10.15 -30.31 21.52
N TRP A 265 9.93 -31.48 20.93
CA TRP A 265 10.20 -32.75 21.56
C TRP A 265 11.05 -33.62 20.63
N ASP A 266 12.15 -34.13 21.11
CA ASP A 266 13.06 -34.98 20.33
C ASP A 266 13.67 -36.10 21.19
N TYR A 267 14.11 -37.16 20.52
CA TYR A 267 14.85 -38.21 21.16
C TYR A 267 16.26 -37.77 21.61
N VAL A 268 16.87 -36.82 20.87
CA VAL A 268 18.17 -36.22 21.20
C VAL A 268 18.04 -34.75 21.39
N VAL A 269 18.33 -34.25 22.58
CA VAL A 269 18.32 -32.82 22.91
C VAL A 269 19.63 -32.42 23.56
N GLY A 270 20.22 -31.29 23.13
CA GLY A 270 21.52 -30.86 23.65
C GLY A 270 22.67 -31.84 23.46
N GLY A 271 22.53 -32.78 22.53
CA GLY A 271 23.52 -33.82 22.27
C GLY A 271 23.38 -35.08 23.15
N TYR A 272 22.36 -35.13 24.01
CA TYR A 272 22.07 -36.27 24.88
C TYR A 272 20.84 -37.02 24.40
N SER A 273 20.90 -38.36 24.34
CA SER A 273 19.76 -39.19 23.98
C SER A 273 18.85 -39.46 25.17
N SER A 274 17.57 -39.70 24.87
CA SER A 274 16.58 -40.11 25.87
C SER A 274 16.86 -41.45 26.58
N ASP A 275 17.91 -42.17 26.18
CA ASP A 275 18.35 -43.41 26.84
C ASP A 275 19.06 -43.13 28.17
N GLY A 276 18.30 -42.77 29.19
CA GLY A 276 18.76 -42.58 30.55
C GLY A 276 19.17 -41.17 30.94
N TRP A 277 18.91 -40.18 30.11
CA TRP A 277 19.13 -38.76 30.42
C TRP A 277 17.86 -37.95 30.27
N TYR A 278 17.61 -37.03 31.21
CA TYR A 278 16.65 -35.93 31.03
C TYR A 278 17.41 -34.74 30.50
N SER A 279 17.07 -34.30 29.33
CA SER A 279 17.74 -33.16 28.66
C SER A 279 16.75 -32.16 28.15
N GLY A 280 17.10 -30.90 28.32
CA GLY A 280 16.39 -29.76 27.73
C GLY A 280 17.36 -28.76 27.11
N THR A 281 16.85 -27.87 26.30
CA THR A 281 17.52 -26.66 25.85
C THR A 281 16.46 -25.53 25.70
N ALA A 282 16.85 -24.30 25.99
CA ALA A 282 16.03 -23.15 25.73
C ALA A 282 16.76 -22.19 24.78
N GLU A 283 16.09 -21.88 23.70
CA GLU A 283 16.44 -20.75 22.82
C GLU A 283 15.49 -19.59 23.12
N PHE A 284 15.97 -18.37 23.09
CA PHE A 284 15.12 -17.21 23.32
C PHE A 284 15.40 -16.13 22.28
N PHE A 285 14.34 -15.43 21.93
CA PHE A 285 14.29 -14.45 20.86
C PHE A 285 13.76 -13.15 21.45
N ASP A 286 14.38 -12.04 21.10
CA ASP A 286 14.03 -10.69 21.58
C ASP A 286 13.19 -9.89 20.55
N ASP A 287 12.75 -10.56 19.48
CA ASP A 287 11.84 -9.99 18.51
C ASP A 287 10.42 -9.87 19.09
N GLY A 288 9.82 -8.73 18.90
CA GLY A 288 8.51 -8.40 19.47
C GLY A 288 8.55 -8.26 21.00
N ASP A 289 7.65 -8.96 21.67
CA ASP A 289 7.57 -9.00 23.14
C ASP A 289 8.52 -10.00 23.80
N GLY A 290 9.36 -10.67 22.98
CA GLY A 290 10.26 -11.74 23.41
C GLY A 290 9.53 -13.07 23.65
N TRP A 291 10.13 -14.17 23.21
CA TRP A 291 9.57 -15.51 23.37
C TRP A 291 10.66 -16.57 23.46
N GLY A 292 10.35 -17.75 23.97
CA GLY A 292 11.26 -18.86 24.10
C GLY A 292 10.81 -20.09 23.31
N LEU A 293 11.79 -20.87 22.82
CA LEU A 293 11.59 -22.23 22.35
C LEU A 293 12.28 -23.19 23.33
N VAL A 294 11.51 -24.01 24.02
CA VAL A 294 12.01 -25.05 24.94
C VAL A 294 11.93 -26.39 24.23
N SER A 295 13.10 -27.01 24.04
CA SER A 295 13.22 -28.38 23.51
C SER A 295 13.43 -29.35 24.63
N LEU A 296 12.65 -30.41 24.69
CA LEU A 296 12.66 -31.41 25.77
C LEU A 296 12.89 -32.82 25.20
N SER A 297 13.67 -33.64 25.92
CA SER A 297 13.85 -35.04 25.57
C SER A 297 12.62 -35.87 25.91
N GLU A 298 12.36 -36.93 25.12
CA GLU A 298 11.22 -37.82 25.30
C GLU A 298 11.23 -38.52 26.65
N SER A 299 12.42 -38.81 27.26
CA SER A 299 12.59 -39.37 28.60
C SER A 299 11.92 -38.54 29.71
N ILE A 300 11.77 -37.25 29.54
CA ILE A 300 11.04 -36.37 30.48
C ILE A 300 9.57 -36.76 30.55
N GLU A 301 8.93 -37.07 29.40
CA GLU A 301 7.54 -37.52 29.34
C GLU A 301 7.39 -38.85 30.15
N ASP A 302 8.28 -39.81 29.95
CA ASP A 302 8.25 -41.10 30.61
C ASP A 302 8.40 -41.01 32.14
N ALA A 303 9.18 -40.03 32.62
CA ALA A 303 9.48 -39.85 34.04
C ALA A 303 8.58 -38.83 34.76
N TRP A 304 7.76 -38.08 34.04
CA TRP A 304 7.03 -36.93 34.55
C TRP A 304 6.25 -37.14 35.83
N SER A 305 5.61 -38.32 35.97
CA SER A 305 4.72 -38.61 37.09
C SER A 305 5.43 -39.09 38.37
N TRP A 306 6.71 -39.49 38.28
CA TRP A 306 7.39 -40.17 39.36
C TRP A 306 8.81 -39.68 39.71
N ASP A 307 9.47 -38.92 38.79
CA ASP A 307 10.81 -38.39 39.01
C ASP A 307 10.81 -36.85 39.06
N GLU A 308 11.19 -36.30 40.21
CA GLU A 308 11.29 -34.86 40.41
C GLU A 308 12.39 -34.23 39.54
N ASN A 309 13.42 -34.99 39.16
CA ASN A 309 14.47 -34.48 38.28
C ASN A 309 13.94 -34.14 36.88
N ALA A 310 13.00 -34.93 36.36
CA ALA A 310 12.37 -34.61 35.07
C ALA A 310 11.62 -33.25 35.12
N LYS A 311 10.92 -32.97 36.22
CA LYS A 311 10.26 -31.66 36.45
C LYS A 311 11.27 -30.54 36.61
N ALA A 312 12.37 -30.81 37.32
CA ALA A 312 13.42 -29.83 37.56
C ALA A 312 14.11 -29.38 36.28
N VAL A 313 14.33 -30.30 35.32
CA VAL A 313 14.84 -29.93 33.97
C VAL A 313 13.88 -28.96 33.28
N VAL A 314 12.57 -29.24 33.28
CA VAL A 314 11.59 -28.33 32.67
C VAL A 314 11.62 -26.95 33.34
N VAL A 315 11.73 -26.91 34.66
CA VAL A 315 11.82 -25.62 35.39
C VAL A 315 13.11 -24.88 35.05
N HIS A 316 14.24 -25.58 34.90
CA HIS A 316 15.54 -25.03 34.49
C HIS A 316 15.40 -24.38 33.11
N GLU A 317 14.82 -25.06 32.12
CA GLU A 317 14.66 -24.54 30.77
C GLU A 317 13.72 -23.31 30.74
N VAL A 318 12.65 -23.32 31.53
CA VAL A 318 11.81 -22.12 31.70
C VAL A 318 12.62 -20.99 32.36
N GLY A 319 13.53 -21.32 33.28
CA GLY A 319 14.44 -20.35 33.91
C GLY A 319 15.27 -19.56 32.88
N HIS A 320 15.80 -20.23 31.87
CA HIS A 320 16.52 -19.57 30.78
C HIS A 320 15.66 -18.48 30.09
N THR A 321 14.37 -18.74 29.84
CA THR A 321 13.49 -17.80 29.16
C THR A 321 13.18 -16.55 30.00
N GLN A 322 13.38 -16.61 31.32
CA GLN A 322 13.05 -15.50 32.22
C GLN A 322 13.92 -14.26 32.00
N VAL A 323 15.08 -14.39 31.35
CA VAL A 323 15.93 -13.23 30.98
C VAL A 323 15.26 -12.28 30.01
N LEU A 324 14.19 -12.69 29.32
CA LEU A 324 13.36 -11.84 28.45
C LEU A 324 12.54 -10.83 29.25
N ARG A 325 12.28 -11.08 30.54
CA ARG A 325 11.56 -10.13 31.40
C ARG A 325 12.52 -9.07 31.88
N GLU A 326 12.20 -7.80 31.68
CA GLU A 326 13.07 -6.66 32.02
C GLU A 326 13.56 -6.72 33.49
N ALA A 327 12.68 -7.02 34.42
CA ALA A 327 13.03 -7.13 35.85
C ALA A 327 14.03 -8.26 36.13
N CYS A 328 13.94 -9.38 35.39
CA CYS A 328 14.87 -10.51 35.51
C CYS A 328 16.17 -10.25 34.80
N HIS A 329 16.14 -9.61 33.62
CA HIS A 329 17.32 -9.25 32.86
C HIS A 329 18.29 -8.39 33.68
N ALA A 330 17.79 -7.44 34.44
CA ALA A 330 18.59 -6.58 35.27
C ALA A 330 19.37 -7.38 36.36
N ILE A 331 18.76 -8.43 36.92
CA ILE A 331 19.40 -9.32 37.91
C ILE A 331 20.41 -10.25 37.22
N PHE A 332 20.01 -10.85 36.10
CA PHE A 332 20.86 -11.75 35.29
C PHE A 332 22.12 -11.05 34.80
N ALA A 333 22.02 -9.81 34.32
CA ALA A 333 23.18 -9.01 33.89
C ALA A 333 24.00 -8.44 35.07
N GLY A 334 23.47 -8.54 36.30
CA GLY A 334 24.09 -8.02 37.51
C GLY A 334 25.29 -8.83 37.98
N PRO A 335 25.99 -8.38 39.07
CA PRO A 335 27.25 -8.94 39.53
C PRO A 335 27.14 -10.40 40.02
N GLU A 336 25.97 -10.85 40.45
CA GLU A 336 25.73 -12.20 40.93
C GLU A 336 25.84 -13.25 39.82
N PHE A 337 25.39 -12.91 38.60
CA PHE A 337 25.37 -13.82 37.45
C PHE A 337 26.33 -13.40 36.35
N SER A 338 26.51 -12.11 36.15
CA SER A 338 27.36 -11.54 35.07
C SER A 338 27.02 -12.10 33.68
N GLY A 339 25.73 -12.44 33.44
CA GLY A 339 25.26 -13.02 32.19
C GLY A 339 25.49 -14.52 32.05
N ASP A 340 25.80 -15.24 33.12
CA ASP A 340 25.93 -16.72 33.11
C ASP A 340 24.53 -17.34 33.11
N HIS A 341 24.15 -17.86 31.94
CA HIS A 341 22.83 -18.43 31.69
C HIS A 341 22.57 -19.70 32.50
N GLU A 342 23.57 -20.55 32.63
CA GLU A 342 23.42 -21.85 33.36
C GLU A 342 23.32 -21.63 34.88
N ALA A 343 24.17 -20.75 35.43
CA ALA A 343 24.07 -20.37 36.82
C ALA A 343 22.74 -19.68 37.14
N TRP A 344 22.23 -18.86 36.22
CA TRP A 344 20.93 -18.21 36.32
C TRP A 344 19.78 -19.19 36.33
N ALA A 345 19.68 -20.09 35.32
CA ALA A 345 18.57 -21.03 35.18
C ALA A 345 18.56 -22.05 36.35
N THR A 346 19.76 -22.55 36.76
CA THR A 346 19.90 -23.41 37.93
C THR A 346 19.44 -22.71 39.22
N ALA A 347 19.88 -21.48 39.46
CA ALA A 347 19.47 -20.71 40.63
C ALA A 347 17.98 -20.42 40.63
N TRP A 348 17.40 -20.13 39.48
CA TRP A 348 15.97 -19.87 39.32
C TRP A 348 15.14 -21.13 39.62
N ALA A 349 15.56 -22.31 39.07
CA ALA A 349 14.91 -23.59 39.36
C ALA A 349 14.95 -23.96 40.84
N ILE A 350 16.09 -23.79 41.52
CA ILE A 350 16.20 -23.98 42.95
C ILE A 350 15.29 -22.99 43.71
N GLY A 351 15.28 -21.74 43.29
CA GLY A 351 14.40 -20.72 43.83
C GLY A 351 12.91 -21.07 43.69
N MET A 352 12.54 -21.84 42.65
CA MET A 352 11.19 -22.36 42.44
C MET A 352 10.87 -23.60 43.31
N GLY A 353 11.86 -24.11 44.07
CA GLY A 353 11.70 -25.23 45.00
C GLY A 353 12.31 -26.56 44.52
N TYR A 354 12.99 -26.56 43.37
CA TYR A 354 13.59 -27.76 42.78
C TYR A 354 15.10 -27.83 43.11
N ASP A 355 15.49 -28.09 44.35
CA ASP A 355 16.89 -28.24 44.77
C ASP A 355 17.34 -29.69 44.60
N VAL A 356 17.35 -30.18 43.37
CA VAL A 356 17.68 -31.57 42.99
C VAL A 356 18.65 -31.58 41.77
N PRO A 357 19.33 -32.69 41.49
CA PRO A 357 20.29 -32.76 40.37
C PRO A 357 19.79 -32.25 39.03
N GLY A 358 18.55 -32.58 38.68
CA GLY A 358 17.92 -32.21 37.39
C GLY A 358 17.68 -30.70 37.24
N SER A 359 17.81 -29.88 38.27
CA SER A 359 17.75 -28.41 38.14
C SER A 359 18.97 -27.76 37.51
N GLY A 360 19.92 -28.55 36.95
CA GLY A 360 21.22 -28.12 36.44
C GLY A 360 22.38 -28.33 37.40
N ILE A 361 22.11 -28.71 38.65
CA ILE A 361 23.15 -28.93 39.67
C ILE A 361 24.16 -29.99 39.25
N GLU A 362 23.71 -31.07 38.61
CA GLU A 362 24.59 -32.14 38.16
C GLU A 362 25.53 -31.69 37.03
N ALA A 363 25.05 -30.87 36.13
CA ALA A 363 25.80 -30.44 34.95
C ALA A 363 26.68 -29.20 35.22
N TYR A 364 26.19 -28.23 36.02
CA TYR A 364 26.79 -26.91 36.16
C TYR A 364 27.24 -26.61 37.62
N GLY A 365 26.84 -27.43 38.55
CA GLY A 365 27.08 -27.21 39.97
C GLY A 365 25.96 -26.37 40.63
N ARG A 366 25.94 -26.45 41.98
CA ARG A 366 24.94 -25.72 42.75
C ARG A 366 25.35 -24.25 42.92
N PRO A 367 24.53 -23.24 42.45
CA PRO A 367 24.80 -21.84 42.69
C PRO A 367 24.84 -21.47 44.17
N SER A 368 25.47 -20.36 44.50
CA SER A 368 25.50 -19.82 45.86
C SER A 368 24.09 -19.46 46.37
N ASP A 369 23.92 -19.49 47.70
CA ASP A 369 22.63 -19.04 48.27
C ASP A 369 22.28 -17.57 47.95
N ALA A 370 23.28 -16.72 47.71
CA ALA A 370 23.10 -15.37 47.24
C ALA A 370 22.51 -15.33 45.82
N GLN A 371 23.03 -16.13 44.90
CA GLN A 371 22.50 -16.27 43.54
C GLN A 371 21.08 -16.83 43.53
N ILE A 372 20.81 -17.87 44.34
CA ILE A 372 19.50 -18.45 44.48
C ILE A 372 18.48 -17.40 45.01
N ALA A 373 18.85 -16.65 46.02
CA ALA A 373 18.02 -15.58 46.57
C ALA A 373 17.77 -14.46 45.55
N ALA A 374 18.79 -14.09 44.76
CA ALA A 374 18.68 -13.09 43.72
C ALA A 374 17.73 -13.53 42.58
N ALA A 375 17.88 -14.78 42.07
CA ALA A 375 17.00 -15.35 41.05
C ALA A 375 15.54 -15.49 41.57
N ALA A 376 15.34 -15.87 42.83
CA ALA A 376 14.04 -15.99 43.48
C ALA A 376 13.33 -14.65 43.60
N ALA A 377 14.02 -13.53 43.62
CA ALA A 377 13.40 -12.18 43.60
C ALA A 377 12.71 -11.83 42.27
N CYS A 378 12.94 -12.64 41.22
CA CYS A 378 12.37 -12.46 39.89
C CYS A 378 11.18 -13.39 39.63
N ARG A 379 10.32 -13.60 40.59
CA ARG A 379 9.13 -14.46 40.47
C ARG A 379 7.86 -13.64 40.44
#